data_607e260a89657bfd4919a07b756f0380
#
_entry.id   607e260a89657bfd4919a07b756f0380
#
_cell.length_a   1.000
_cell.length_b   1.000
_cell.length_c   1.000
_cell.angle_alpha   90.00
_cell.angle_beta   90.00
_cell.angle_gamma   90.00
#
_symmetry.space_group_name_H-M   'P 1'
#
loop_
_entity.id
_entity.type
_entity.pdbx_description
1 polymer ?
#
loop_
_entity_poly.entity_id
_entity_poly.type
_entity_poly.pdbx_seq_one_letter_code
_entity_poly.pdbx_strand_id
1 'polypeptide(L)'
;LYDLAMKTGAPIIGLLESAGLRLQEATDALNAFGEIYTKQVMASGVIPQITGIFGTCGGGLAVVPALTDFTFMEANKGRLFVNAPNALEGNEISKCDTSSAAYQSEHAGLVDVMGSEEDILAQMRELVSMLPSNFEDNSSYIECTDDLNRICPDLENCAGDTSIALSQIADNQEFFEVKAEYAKDMVTGFIRLNGATVGCVANRSELYNEEGEKTETFEKVLSARGCKKAAEFVKFCDAFDIPVLTLTNVKGYKATKCSEANMARSAAELTNAYISATVPKVNVVVGEA
;
A
#
# COMPACT_ATOMS: atom_id res chain seq x y z
N LEU A 1 -12.54 -21.02 -3.92
CA LEU A 1 -11.91 -20.04 -4.84
C LEU A 1 -10.40 -19.99 -4.62
N TYR A 2 -9.89 -19.81 -3.40
CA TYR A 2 -8.44 -19.78 -3.11
C TYR A 2 -7.70 -21.01 -3.66
N ASP A 3 -8.21 -22.21 -3.45
CA ASP A 3 -7.58 -23.43 -3.99
C ASP A 3 -7.50 -23.44 -5.52
N LEU A 4 -8.49 -22.84 -6.17
CA LEU A 4 -8.47 -22.68 -7.62
C LEU A 4 -7.44 -21.63 -8.05
N ALA A 5 -7.44 -20.45 -7.42
CA ALA A 5 -6.50 -19.37 -7.70
C ALA A 5 -5.06 -19.83 -7.51
N MET A 6 -4.75 -20.49 -6.39
CA MET A 6 -3.44 -21.08 -6.11
C MET A 6 -3.03 -22.13 -7.15
N LYS A 7 -3.97 -22.97 -7.59
CA LYS A 7 -3.69 -23.98 -8.60
C LYS A 7 -3.45 -23.40 -10.00
N THR A 8 -4.12 -22.30 -10.33
CA THR A 8 -4.00 -21.64 -11.64
C THR A 8 -2.92 -20.56 -11.64
N GLY A 9 -2.37 -20.18 -10.49
CA GLY A 9 -1.44 -19.09 -10.34
C GLY A 9 -2.04 -17.73 -10.70
N ALA A 10 -3.32 -17.50 -10.36
CA ALA A 10 -4.03 -16.27 -10.69
C ALA A 10 -4.22 -15.39 -9.44
N PRO A 11 -4.14 -14.05 -9.56
CA PRO A 11 -4.49 -13.13 -8.47
C PRO A 11 -5.92 -13.37 -7.98
N ILE A 12 -6.17 -13.06 -6.71
CA ILE A 12 -7.51 -13.14 -6.14
C ILE A 12 -7.98 -11.75 -5.69
N ILE A 13 -9.20 -11.39 -6.07
CA ILE A 13 -9.85 -10.14 -5.67
C ILE A 13 -11.07 -10.47 -4.84
N GLY A 14 -11.12 -9.98 -3.61
CA GLY A 14 -12.26 -10.08 -2.70
C GLY A 14 -13.02 -8.76 -2.64
N LEU A 15 -14.30 -8.74 -3.03
CA LEU A 15 -15.18 -7.59 -2.88
C LEU A 15 -16.06 -7.82 -1.66
N LEU A 16 -15.91 -6.95 -0.64
CA LEU A 16 -16.51 -7.14 0.68
C LEU A 16 -17.63 -6.14 0.96
N GLU A 17 -18.76 -6.69 1.31
CA GLU A 17 -19.88 -6.01 1.96
C GLU A 17 -20.64 -7.05 2.78
N SER A 18 -20.81 -6.85 4.09
CA SER A 18 -21.42 -7.84 4.95
C SER A 18 -22.21 -7.20 6.09
N ALA A 19 -23.40 -7.73 6.33
CA ALA A 19 -24.21 -7.38 7.50
C ALA A 19 -23.67 -7.98 8.82
N GLY A 20 -22.58 -8.76 8.77
CA GLY A 20 -21.95 -9.38 9.93
C GLY A 20 -22.17 -10.91 9.99
N LEU A 21 -21.70 -11.48 11.10
CA LEU A 21 -21.76 -12.91 11.37
C LEU A 21 -23.20 -13.37 11.66
N ARG A 22 -23.57 -14.52 11.15
CA ARG A 22 -24.83 -15.21 11.53
C ARG A 22 -24.66 -15.83 12.92
N LEU A 23 -25.17 -15.14 13.95
CA LEU A 23 -25.04 -15.58 15.33
C LEU A 23 -25.66 -16.97 15.60
N GLN A 24 -26.66 -17.36 14.81
CA GLN A 24 -27.32 -18.67 14.91
C GLN A 24 -26.37 -19.83 14.57
N GLU A 25 -25.36 -19.59 13.76
CA GLU A 25 -24.37 -20.59 13.34
C GLU A 25 -23.19 -20.72 14.31
N ALA A 26 -23.10 -19.80 15.31
CA ALA A 26 -22.15 -19.83 16.43
C ALA A 26 -20.73 -20.28 16.04
N THR A 27 -20.31 -21.45 16.50
CA THR A 27 -18.96 -22.00 16.28
C THR A 27 -18.66 -22.32 14.82
N ASP A 28 -19.67 -22.70 14.02
CA ASP A 28 -19.48 -23.02 12.59
C ASP A 28 -19.10 -21.76 11.79
N ALA A 29 -19.68 -20.62 12.15
CA ALA A 29 -19.31 -19.34 11.54
C ALA A 29 -17.88 -18.92 11.92
N LEU A 30 -17.43 -19.17 13.15
CA LEU A 30 -16.05 -18.92 13.56
C LEU A 30 -15.07 -19.85 12.84
N ASN A 31 -15.42 -21.11 12.66
CA ASN A 31 -14.63 -22.07 11.89
C ASN A 31 -14.47 -21.61 10.42
N ALA A 32 -15.55 -21.11 9.81
CA ALA A 32 -15.52 -20.62 8.44
C ALA A 32 -14.55 -19.41 8.28
N PHE A 33 -14.50 -18.49 9.24
CA PHE A 33 -13.46 -17.43 9.24
C PHE A 33 -12.06 -18.03 9.35
N GLY A 34 -11.84 -19.01 10.22
CA GLY A 34 -10.56 -19.70 10.34
C GLY A 34 -10.10 -20.34 9.03
N GLU A 35 -11.03 -20.93 8.27
CA GLU A 35 -10.75 -21.49 6.95
C GLU A 35 -10.34 -20.39 5.94
N ILE A 36 -11.04 -19.25 5.91
CA ILE A 36 -10.70 -18.13 5.05
C ILE A 36 -9.28 -17.61 5.39
N TYR A 37 -9.00 -17.33 6.68
CA TYR A 37 -7.70 -16.85 7.12
C TYR A 37 -6.57 -17.83 6.75
N THR A 38 -6.80 -19.14 6.95
CA THR A 38 -5.84 -20.16 6.57
C THR A 38 -5.50 -20.10 5.08
N LYS A 39 -6.52 -19.99 4.22
CA LYS A 39 -6.31 -19.90 2.77
C LYS A 39 -5.57 -18.62 2.37
N GLN A 40 -5.90 -17.48 2.99
CA GLN A 40 -5.22 -16.22 2.74
C GLN A 40 -3.75 -16.27 3.14
N VAL A 41 -3.45 -16.81 4.33
CA VAL A 41 -2.07 -16.94 4.80
C VAL A 41 -1.26 -17.90 3.91
N MET A 42 -1.86 -19.00 3.45
CA MET A 42 -1.20 -19.92 2.52
C MET A 42 -0.97 -19.33 1.13
N ALA A 43 -1.79 -18.36 0.71
CA ALA A 43 -1.66 -17.67 -0.58
C ALA A 43 -0.70 -16.48 -0.52
N SER A 44 -0.34 -16.02 0.68
CA SER A 44 0.55 -14.87 0.88
C SER A 44 1.93 -15.12 0.24
N GLY A 45 2.38 -14.18 -0.59
CA GLY A 45 3.62 -14.30 -1.37
C GLY A 45 3.60 -15.35 -2.48
N VAL A 46 2.45 -15.97 -2.77
CA VAL A 46 2.28 -16.94 -3.86
C VAL A 46 1.46 -16.36 -5.01
N ILE A 47 0.34 -15.74 -4.69
CA ILE A 47 -0.51 -15.00 -5.63
C ILE A 47 -0.86 -13.64 -5.04
N PRO A 48 -0.97 -12.56 -5.81
CA PRO A 48 -1.44 -11.27 -5.33
C PRO A 48 -2.89 -11.37 -4.81
N GLN A 49 -3.11 -10.78 -3.65
CA GLN A 49 -4.40 -10.76 -2.97
C GLN A 49 -4.86 -9.31 -2.79
N ILE A 50 -6.01 -8.98 -3.37
CA ILE A 50 -6.57 -7.62 -3.34
C ILE A 50 -7.95 -7.65 -2.70
N THR A 51 -8.21 -6.74 -1.76
CA THR A 51 -9.53 -6.59 -1.13
C THR A 51 -10.13 -5.24 -1.46
N GLY A 52 -11.40 -5.22 -1.86
CA GLY A 52 -12.23 -4.02 -2.00
C GLY A 52 -13.37 -4.00 -1.00
N ILE A 53 -13.50 -2.94 -0.22
CA ILE A 53 -14.54 -2.77 0.80
C ILE A 53 -15.54 -1.74 0.31
N PHE A 54 -16.77 -2.20 -0.02
CA PHE A 54 -17.83 -1.36 -0.58
C PHE A 54 -18.95 -1.04 0.42
N GLY A 55 -18.95 -1.69 1.55
CA GLY A 55 -19.91 -1.50 2.63
C GLY A 55 -19.30 -1.88 3.97
N THR A 56 -20.06 -2.51 4.84
CA THR A 56 -19.59 -2.88 6.17
C THR A 56 -18.68 -4.11 6.13
N CYS A 57 -17.51 -3.98 6.72
CA CYS A 57 -16.52 -5.02 6.98
C CYS A 57 -16.16 -5.00 8.46
N GLY A 58 -16.94 -5.69 9.30
CA GLY A 58 -16.85 -5.61 10.77
C GLY A 58 -16.53 -6.93 11.46
N GLY A 59 -16.01 -6.84 12.68
CA GLY A 59 -15.67 -7.98 13.52
C GLY A 59 -14.58 -8.86 12.92
N GLY A 60 -14.79 -10.19 12.90
CA GLY A 60 -13.86 -11.14 12.31
C GLY A 60 -13.59 -10.90 10.82
N LEU A 61 -14.56 -10.39 10.07
CA LEU A 61 -14.35 -10.08 8.65
C LEU A 61 -13.28 -8.98 8.45
N ALA A 62 -13.08 -8.08 9.41
CA ALA A 62 -12.07 -7.03 9.33
C ALA A 62 -10.62 -7.54 9.31
N VAL A 63 -10.39 -8.81 9.66
CA VAL A 63 -9.08 -9.46 9.56
C VAL A 63 -8.74 -9.83 8.11
N VAL A 64 -9.76 -10.07 7.27
CA VAL A 64 -9.58 -10.45 5.86
C VAL A 64 -8.75 -9.42 5.08
N PRO A 65 -9.09 -8.11 5.04
CA PRO A 65 -8.26 -7.12 4.35
C PRO A 65 -6.85 -6.97 4.94
N ALA A 66 -6.68 -7.23 6.24
CA ALA A 66 -5.37 -7.17 6.88
C ALA A 66 -4.45 -8.36 6.52
N LEU A 67 -5.00 -9.42 5.94
CA LEU A 67 -4.26 -10.59 5.45
C LEU A 67 -4.03 -10.56 3.93
N THR A 68 -4.57 -9.57 3.22
CA THR A 68 -4.34 -9.36 1.79
C THR A 68 -3.23 -8.34 1.55
N ASP A 69 -2.70 -8.29 0.33
CA ASP A 69 -1.57 -7.43 -0.02
C ASP A 69 -1.99 -5.97 -0.20
N PHE A 70 -3.17 -5.74 -0.79
CA PHE A 70 -3.71 -4.40 -1.03
C PHE A 70 -5.19 -4.31 -0.65
N THR A 71 -5.55 -3.20 -0.01
CA THR A 71 -6.92 -2.91 0.42
C THR A 71 -7.42 -1.60 -0.17
N PHE A 72 -8.51 -1.69 -0.90
CA PHE A 72 -9.27 -0.56 -1.45
C PHE A 72 -10.56 -0.37 -0.67
N MET A 73 -10.99 0.86 -0.46
CA MET A 73 -12.20 1.13 0.30
C MET A 73 -13.01 2.28 -0.29
N GLU A 74 -14.31 2.06 -0.46
CA GLU A 74 -15.23 3.11 -0.87
C GLU A 74 -15.31 4.18 0.24
N ALA A 75 -15.13 5.44 -0.14
CA ALA A 75 -14.88 6.54 0.79
C ALA A 75 -16.06 6.87 1.71
N ASN A 76 -17.29 6.74 1.23
CA ASN A 76 -18.50 7.17 1.95
C ASN A 76 -19.24 6.03 2.65
N LYS A 77 -19.39 4.87 1.99
CA LYS A 77 -20.16 3.72 2.45
C LYS A 77 -19.30 2.69 3.16
N GLY A 78 -18.01 2.59 2.76
CA GLY A 78 -17.07 1.64 3.33
C GLY A 78 -16.92 1.83 4.84
N ARG A 79 -16.94 0.72 5.59
CA ARG A 79 -16.73 0.71 7.05
C ARG A 79 -15.86 -0.50 7.41
N LEU A 80 -14.72 -0.24 8.03
CA LEU A 80 -13.76 -1.26 8.43
C LEU A 80 -13.45 -1.15 9.93
N PHE A 81 -13.78 -2.17 10.70
CA PHE A 81 -13.56 -2.18 12.14
C PHE A 81 -13.58 -3.58 12.74
N VAL A 82 -12.75 -3.85 13.72
CA VAL A 82 -12.88 -5.04 14.58
C VAL A 82 -13.96 -4.78 15.64
N ASN A 83 -13.88 -3.64 16.32
CA ASN A 83 -14.89 -3.17 17.26
C ASN A 83 -15.52 -1.90 16.70
N ALA A 84 -16.85 -1.85 16.69
CA ALA A 84 -17.58 -0.68 16.21
C ALA A 84 -17.17 0.60 16.98
N PRO A 85 -17.11 1.78 16.32
CA PRO A 85 -16.66 3.03 16.97
C PRO A 85 -17.37 3.35 18.30
N ASN A 86 -18.67 3.06 18.39
CA ASN A 86 -19.47 3.30 19.61
C ASN A 86 -19.24 2.23 20.71
N ALA A 87 -18.55 1.13 20.39
CA ALA A 87 -18.18 0.11 21.38
C ALA A 87 -16.82 0.35 22.01
N LEU A 88 -16.07 1.35 21.51
CA LEU A 88 -14.76 1.71 22.05
C LEU A 88 -14.94 2.57 23.31
N GLU A 89 -14.18 2.28 24.36
CA GLU A 89 -14.21 3.01 25.62
C GLU A 89 -13.90 4.51 25.40
N GLY A 90 -14.79 5.38 25.84
CA GLY A 90 -14.66 6.84 25.73
C GLY A 90 -14.87 7.42 24.34
N ASN A 91 -15.26 6.59 23.36
CA ASN A 91 -15.51 7.02 22.00
C ASN A 91 -16.99 6.95 21.61
N GLU A 92 -17.36 7.80 20.67
CA GLU A 92 -18.61 7.79 19.92
C GLU A 92 -18.28 8.09 18.46
N ILE A 93 -19.04 7.56 17.52
CA ILE A 93 -18.81 7.77 16.08
C ILE A 93 -18.79 9.26 15.70
N SER A 94 -19.58 10.08 16.42
CA SER A 94 -19.62 11.54 16.25
C SER A 94 -18.33 12.24 16.68
N LYS A 95 -17.54 11.63 17.57
CA LYS A 95 -16.23 12.15 18.00
C LYS A 95 -15.11 11.66 17.11
N CYS A 96 -15.08 10.36 16.83
CA CYS A 96 -14.09 9.75 15.98
C CYS A 96 -14.69 8.51 15.30
N ASP A 97 -14.88 8.59 13.99
CA ASP A 97 -15.30 7.43 13.19
C ASP A 97 -14.11 6.58 12.83
N THR A 98 -13.69 5.73 13.76
CA THR A 98 -12.57 4.79 13.56
C THR A 98 -12.83 3.74 12.47
N SER A 99 -14.07 3.64 11.96
CA SER A 99 -14.45 2.72 10.89
C SER A 99 -14.40 3.32 9.49
N SER A 100 -14.24 4.64 9.38
CA SER A 100 -14.24 5.34 8.09
C SER A 100 -13.02 5.03 7.23
N ALA A 101 -13.16 5.15 5.92
CA ALA A 101 -12.06 4.99 4.98
C ALA A 101 -10.89 5.95 5.28
N ALA A 102 -11.19 7.21 5.58
CA ALA A 102 -10.19 8.20 5.95
C ALA A 102 -9.39 7.78 7.19
N TYR A 103 -10.05 7.35 8.27
CA TYR A 103 -9.34 6.88 9.47
C TYR A 103 -8.47 5.65 9.18
N GLN A 104 -8.99 4.68 8.44
CA GLN A 104 -8.28 3.45 8.11
C GLN A 104 -7.12 3.68 7.14
N SER A 105 -7.22 4.68 6.27
CA SER A 105 -6.13 5.09 5.39
C SER A 105 -5.09 5.94 6.13
N GLU A 106 -5.48 7.05 6.76
CA GLU A 106 -4.53 8.03 7.32
C GLU A 106 -3.88 7.58 8.63
N HIS A 107 -4.65 6.91 9.51
CA HIS A 107 -4.19 6.58 10.87
C HIS A 107 -3.79 5.13 11.04
N ALA A 108 -4.59 4.20 10.53
CA ALA A 108 -4.33 2.77 10.64
C ALA A 108 -3.32 2.27 9.58
N GLY A 109 -3.32 2.87 8.38
CA GLY A 109 -2.47 2.47 7.27
C GLY A 109 -2.84 1.09 6.70
N LEU A 110 -4.09 0.67 6.87
CA LEU A 110 -4.59 -0.58 6.34
C LEU A 110 -5.21 -0.41 4.94
N VAL A 111 -5.84 0.73 4.68
CA VAL A 111 -6.42 1.05 3.38
C VAL A 111 -5.37 1.73 2.51
N ASP A 112 -5.05 1.11 1.38
CA ASP A 112 -4.06 1.60 0.42
C ASP A 112 -4.62 2.71 -0.46
N VAL A 113 -5.87 2.55 -0.89
CA VAL A 113 -6.57 3.47 -1.79
C VAL A 113 -8.00 3.65 -1.35
N MET A 114 -8.47 4.89 -1.31
CA MET A 114 -9.87 5.24 -1.07
C MET A 114 -10.41 6.15 -2.19
N GLY A 115 -11.69 6.00 -2.51
CA GLY A 115 -12.32 6.78 -3.57
C GLY A 115 -13.77 6.38 -3.77
N SER A 116 -14.37 6.84 -4.87
CA SER A 116 -15.69 6.36 -5.27
C SER A 116 -15.63 4.88 -5.70
N GLU A 117 -16.77 4.23 -5.79
CA GLU A 117 -16.87 2.84 -6.26
C GLU A 117 -16.26 2.66 -7.66
N GLU A 118 -16.51 3.60 -8.57
CA GLU A 118 -15.98 3.57 -9.93
C GLU A 118 -14.45 3.76 -9.92
N ASP A 119 -13.94 4.71 -9.14
CA ASP A 119 -12.52 5.01 -9.05
C ASP A 119 -11.73 3.82 -8.48
N ILE A 120 -12.20 3.21 -7.38
CA ILE A 120 -11.48 2.08 -6.78
C ILE A 120 -11.50 0.85 -7.67
N LEU A 121 -12.58 0.59 -8.44
CA LEU A 121 -12.62 -0.50 -9.41
C LEU A 121 -11.67 -0.25 -10.58
N ALA A 122 -11.55 1.00 -11.04
CA ALA A 122 -10.58 1.38 -12.07
C ALA A 122 -9.14 1.21 -11.57
N GLN A 123 -8.84 1.71 -10.38
CA GLN A 123 -7.51 1.60 -9.77
C GLN A 123 -7.11 0.16 -9.40
N MET A 124 -8.07 -0.68 -8.97
CA MET A 124 -7.83 -2.11 -8.82
C MET A 124 -7.41 -2.78 -10.13
N ARG A 125 -8.07 -2.43 -11.23
CA ARG A 125 -7.74 -2.94 -12.56
C ARG A 125 -6.37 -2.47 -13.01
N GLU A 126 -6.03 -1.21 -12.74
CA GLU A 126 -4.70 -0.64 -13.01
C GLU A 126 -3.63 -1.39 -12.22
N LEU A 127 -3.81 -1.54 -10.89
CA LEU A 127 -2.87 -2.29 -10.04
C LEU A 127 -2.67 -3.72 -10.56
N VAL A 128 -3.74 -4.46 -10.87
CA VAL A 128 -3.63 -5.82 -11.41
C VAL A 128 -2.84 -5.85 -12.71
N SER A 129 -2.93 -4.81 -13.55
CA SER A 129 -2.16 -4.73 -14.80
C SER A 129 -0.65 -4.53 -14.55
N MET A 130 -0.26 -3.99 -13.39
CA MET A 130 1.13 -3.76 -12.99
C MET A 130 1.74 -4.96 -12.27
N LEU A 131 0.92 -5.82 -11.65
CA LEU A 131 1.42 -6.94 -10.87
C LEU A 131 1.62 -8.20 -11.72
N PRO A 132 2.61 -9.06 -11.38
CA PRO A 132 2.68 -10.40 -11.95
C PRO A 132 1.47 -11.24 -11.49
N SER A 133 1.13 -12.28 -12.24
CA SER A 133 0.01 -13.16 -11.90
C SER A 133 0.28 -13.98 -10.63
N ASN A 134 1.54 -14.32 -10.38
CA ASN A 134 2.01 -15.10 -9.23
C ASN A 134 3.53 -14.95 -9.07
N PHE A 135 4.10 -15.55 -8.03
CA PHE A 135 5.53 -15.45 -7.71
C PHE A 135 6.47 -16.11 -8.74
N GLU A 136 5.98 -16.98 -9.61
CA GLU A 136 6.75 -17.61 -10.69
C GLU A 136 6.59 -16.86 -12.03
N ASP A 137 5.69 -15.88 -12.09
CA ASP A 137 5.38 -15.15 -13.31
C ASP A 137 6.26 -13.90 -13.43
N ASN A 138 7.15 -13.88 -14.43
CA ASN A 138 8.00 -12.73 -14.76
C ASN A 138 7.35 -11.77 -15.79
N SER A 139 6.04 -11.89 -16.02
CA SER A 139 5.35 -11.25 -17.15
C SER A 139 4.66 -9.93 -16.82
N SER A 140 5.00 -9.25 -15.72
CA SER A 140 4.55 -7.87 -15.48
C SER A 140 5.20 -6.87 -16.45
N TYR A 141 5.27 -7.25 -17.72
CA TYR A 141 5.81 -6.46 -18.82
C TYR A 141 4.74 -6.15 -19.85
N ILE A 142 4.68 -4.90 -20.26
CA ILE A 142 3.89 -4.44 -21.41
C ILE A 142 4.79 -3.74 -22.41
N GLU A 143 4.40 -3.71 -23.68
CA GLU A 143 5.14 -2.96 -24.69
C GLU A 143 5.17 -1.47 -24.33
N CYS A 144 6.37 -0.91 -24.17
CA CYS A 144 6.55 0.51 -23.89
C CYS A 144 6.21 1.34 -25.12
N THR A 145 5.31 2.31 -24.96
CA THR A 145 4.91 3.25 -26.01
C THR A 145 5.53 4.63 -25.83
N ASP A 146 6.27 4.86 -24.74
CA ASP A 146 6.90 6.14 -24.43
C ASP A 146 8.24 6.31 -25.17
N ASP A 147 8.68 7.56 -25.34
CA ASP A 147 10.01 7.88 -25.84
C ASP A 147 11.05 7.74 -24.71
N LEU A 148 11.80 6.64 -24.72
CA LEU A 148 12.83 6.39 -23.72
C LEU A 148 14.00 7.40 -23.74
N ASN A 149 14.07 8.28 -24.75
CA ASN A 149 15.03 9.37 -24.82
C ASN A 149 14.45 10.72 -24.43
N ARG A 150 13.20 10.78 -23.93
CA ARG A 150 12.63 12.04 -23.51
C ARG A 150 13.41 12.61 -22.31
N ILE A 151 13.53 13.91 -22.29
CA ILE A 151 14.20 14.64 -21.23
C ILE A 151 13.20 14.96 -20.12
N CYS A 152 13.61 14.81 -18.86
CA CYS A 152 12.85 15.23 -17.67
C CYS A 152 13.49 16.54 -17.12
N PRO A 153 13.17 17.72 -17.68
CA PRO A 153 13.90 18.95 -17.41
C PRO A 153 13.74 19.47 -15.99
N ASP A 154 12.60 19.17 -15.36
CA ASP A 154 12.24 19.66 -14.03
C ASP A 154 12.47 18.63 -12.90
N LEU A 155 13.14 17.53 -13.18
CA LEU A 155 13.32 16.44 -12.22
C LEU A 155 14.06 16.91 -10.95
N GLU A 156 15.04 17.82 -11.09
CA GLU A 156 15.78 18.39 -9.96
C GLU A 156 14.86 19.18 -9.02
N ASN A 157 13.86 19.88 -9.56
CA ASN A 157 12.90 20.66 -8.78
C ASN A 157 11.87 19.78 -8.07
N CYS A 158 11.69 18.53 -8.50
CA CYS A 158 10.72 17.59 -7.93
C CYS A 158 11.28 16.77 -6.76
N ALA A 159 12.53 16.96 -6.37
CA ALA A 159 13.17 16.21 -5.27
C ALA A 159 12.46 16.39 -3.90
N GLY A 160 11.65 17.42 -3.74
CA GLY A 160 10.81 17.65 -2.56
C GLY A 160 9.58 16.74 -2.52
N ASP A 161 8.85 16.67 -3.64
CA ASP A 161 7.75 15.72 -3.84
C ASP A 161 8.16 14.60 -4.78
N THR A 162 8.61 13.52 -4.19
CA THR A 162 9.16 12.39 -4.94
C THR A 162 8.10 11.59 -5.71
N SER A 163 6.80 11.76 -5.43
CA SER A 163 5.75 11.18 -6.28
C SER A 163 5.73 11.82 -7.67
N ILE A 164 5.92 13.15 -7.73
CA ILE A 164 6.05 13.87 -9.00
C ILE A 164 7.33 13.43 -9.73
N ALA A 165 8.44 13.30 -9.01
CA ALA A 165 9.69 12.83 -9.60
C ALA A 165 9.56 11.41 -10.18
N LEU A 166 8.89 10.50 -9.47
CA LEU A 166 8.62 9.14 -9.93
C LEU A 166 7.71 9.13 -11.16
N SER A 167 6.63 9.94 -11.16
CA SER A 167 5.79 10.11 -12.34
C SER A 167 6.58 10.62 -13.55
N GLN A 168 7.44 11.60 -13.39
CA GLN A 168 8.23 12.14 -14.51
C GLN A 168 9.18 11.13 -15.16
N ILE A 169 9.77 10.20 -14.39
CA ILE A 169 10.67 9.19 -14.95
C ILE A 169 9.95 7.94 -15.45
N ALA A 170 8.70 7.73 -15.03
CA ALA A 170 7.89 6.58 -15.41
C ALA A 170 7.47 6.61 -16.88
N ASP A 171 7.29 5.45 -17.50
CA ASP A 171 6.69 5.33 -18.83
C ASP A 171 5.31 6.01 -18.83
N ASN A 172 5.04 6.81 -19.86
CA ASN A 172 3.81 7.62 -19.98
C ASN A 172 3.51 8.54 -18.79
N GLN A 173 4.47 8.76 -17.90
CA GLN A 173 4.33 9.53 -16.66
C GLN A 173 3.30 8.95 -15.67
N GLU A 174 3.10 7.64 -15.71
CA GLU A 174 2.16 6.93 -14.84
C GLU A 174 2.86 6.44 -13.55
N PHE A 175 2.35 6.86 -12.40
CA PHE A 175 2.79 6.41 -11.08
C PHE A 175 1.58 5.99 -10.24
N PHE A 176 1.56 4.75 -9.81
CA PHE A 176 0.53 4.21 -8.92
C PHE A 176 1.02 4.24 -7.48
N GLU A 177 0.63 5.27 -6.71
CA GLU A 177 0.99 5.40 -5.29
C GLU A 177 0.08 4.52 -4.42
N VAL A 178 0.65 3.71 -3.53
CA VAL A 178 -0.07 2.94 -2.52
C VAL A 178 0.13 3.56 -1.14
N LYS A 179 -0.91 3.55 -0.31
CA LYS A 179 -0.92 4.17 1.03
C LYS A 179 -0.54 5.66 0.99
N ALA A 180 -1.03 6.40 -0.02
CA ALA A 180 -0.70 7.81 -0.19
C ALA A 180 -1.02 8.65 1.05
N GLU A 181 -2.11 8.36 1.75
CA GLU A 181 -2.54 9.09 2.94
C GLU A 181 -1.82 8.65 4.23
N TYR A 182 -1.21 7.46 4.26
CA TYR A 182 -0.48 6.96 5.42
C TYR A 182 1.00 7.30 5.36
N ALA A 183 1.55 7.86 6.46
CA ALA A 183 2.97 8.21 6.53
C ALA A 183 3.43 8.94 5.24
N LYS A 184 2.83 10.08 4.95
CA LYS A 184 3.03 10.86 3.71
C LYS A 184 4.47 11.29 3.46
N ASP A 185 5.32 11.27 4.49
CA ASP A 185 6.77 11.47 4.43
C ASP A 185 7.51 10.33 3.71
N MET A 186 6.82 9.22 3.45
CA MET A 186 7.33 8.06 2.72
C MET A 186 6.38 7.70 1.57
N VAL A 187 6.89 7.72 0.36
CA VAL A 187 6.17 7.32 -0.86
C VAL A 187 6.47 5.86 -1.16
N THR A 188 5.42 5.10 -1.46
CA THR A 188 5.52 3.72 -1.97
C THR A 188 4.56 3.54 -3.13
N GLY A 189 4.96 2.81 -4.15
CA GLY A 189 4.09 2.61 -5.31
C GLY A 189 4.82 1.94 -6.47
N PHE A 190 4.16 1.88 -7.61
CA PHE A 190 4.66 1.22 -8.80
C PHE A 190 4.77 2.19 -9.97
N ILE A 191 5.84 2.05 -10.74
CA ILE A 191 6.02 2.66 -12.05
C ILE A 191 6.32 1.58 -13.09
N ARG A 192 6.30 1.95 -14.36
CA ARG A 192 6.92 1.15 -15.42
C ARG A 192 8.14 1.87 -15.96
N LEU A 193 9.19 1.10 -16.24
CA LEU A 193 10.37 1.55 -16.96
C LEU A 193 10.63 0.61 -18.12
N ASN A 194 10.51 1.10 -19.33
CA ASN A 194 10.57 0.31 -20.56
C ASN A 194 9.60 -0.89 -20.53
N GLY A 195 8.39 -0.67 -20.04
CA GLY A 195 7.34 -1.67 -19.93
C GLY A 195 7.42 -2.61 -18.72
N ALA A 196 8.54 -2.66 -18.01
CA ALA A 196 8.73 -3.50 -16.84
C ALA A 196 8.24 -2.78 -15.57
N THR A 197 7.51 -3.49 -14.71
CA THR A 197 7.07 -2.94 -13.42
C THR A 197 8.23 -2.85 -12.44
N VAL A 198 8.34 -1.70 -11.76
CA VAL A 198 9.33 -1.41 -10.74
C VAL A 198 8.62 -0.86 -9.50
N GLY A 199 8.90 -1.46 -8.34
CA GLY A 199 8.45 -0.95 -7.04
C GLY A 199 9.32 0.24 -6.62
N CYS A 200 8.68 1.30 -6.14
CA CYS A 200 9.35 2.53 -5.75
C CYS A 200 9.17 2.80 -4.25
N VAL A 201 10.26 3.19 -3.60
CA VAL A 201 10.29 3.69 -2.22
C VAL A 201 11.02 5.02 -2.22
N ALA A 202 10.39 6.09 -1.74
CA ALA A 202 11.03 7.40 -1.77
C ALA A 202 10.70 8.24 -0.53
N ASN A 203 11.65 9.07 -0.10
CA ASN A 203 11.42 10.06 0.95
C ASN A 203 10.79 11.32 0.36
N ARG A 204 9.72 11.79 0.97
CA ARG A 204 9.01 13.02 0.58
C ARG A 204 9.24 14.10 1.65
N SER A 205 9.59 15.31 1.24
CA SER A 205 9.71 16.47 2.13
C SER A 205 8.68 17.57 1.85
N GLU A 206 8.00 17.52 0.73
CA GLU A 206 6.96 18.46 0.31
C GLU A 206 5.84 17.71 -0.39
N LEU A 207 4.61 18.16 -0.23
CA LEU A 207 3.44 17.65 -0.92
C LEU A 207 2.76 18.79 -1.67
N TYR A 208 2.48 18.58 -2.93
CA TYR A 208 1.81 19.54 -3.81
C TYR A 208 0.44 19.01 -4.25
N ASN A 209 -0.53 19.90 -4.41
CA ASN A 209 -1.84 19.59 -4.99
C ASN A 209 -1.80 19.66 -6.53
N GLU A 210 -2.93 19.34 -7.17
CA GLU A 210 -3.06 19.36 -8.62
C GLU A 210 -2.88 20.75 -9.22
N GLU A 211 -3.11 21.81 -8.46
CA GLU A 211 -2.89 23.22 -8.85
C GLU A 211 -1.41 23.63 -8.74
N GLY A 212 -0.53 22.75 -8.25
CA GLY A 212 0.88 23.01 -8.03
C GLY A 212 1.17 23.85 -6.78
N GLU A 213 0.23 23.93 -5.85
CA GLU A 213 0.42 24.60 -4.57
C GLU A 213 0.94 23.61 -3.51
N LYS A 214 1.93 24.05 -2.73
CA LYS A 214 2.47 23.25 -1.63
C LYS A 214 1.48 23.20 -0.46
N THR A 215 0.97 22.02 -0.17
CA THR A 215 -0.03 21.79 0.89
C THR A 215 0.58 21.36 2.21
N GLU A 216 1.64 20.53 2.18
CA GLU A 216 2.29 20.02 3.38
C GLU A 216 3.82 20.05 3.24
N THR A 217 4.51 20.08 4.38
CA THR A 217 5.98 19.99 4.45
C THR A 217 6.37 18.99 5.54
N PHE A 218 7.30 18.09 5.21
CA PHE A 218 7.81 17.08 6.11
C PHE A 218 9.30 17.29 6.40
N GLU A 219 9.73 16.90 7.59
CA GLU A 219 11.15 16.83 7.89
C GLU A 219 11.83 15.76 7.01
N LYS A 220 13.04 16.03 6.55
CA LYS A 220 13.85 15.05 5.79
C LYS A 220 14.47 14.02 6.74
N VAL A 221 13.63 13.22 7.39
CA VAL A 221 14.03 12.19 8.36
C VAL A 221 13.15 10.94 8.21
N LEU A 222 13.68 9.79 8.59
CA LEU A 222 12.90 8.56 8.64
C LEU A 222 11.96 8.58 9.84
N SER A 223 10.67 8.43 9.62
CA SER A 223 9.66 8.20 10.65
C SER A 223 9.44 6.71 10.89
N ALA A 224 8.99 6.33 12.09
CA ALA A 224 8.69 4.93 12.40
C ALA A 224 7.57 4.36 11.50
N ARG A 225 6.54 5.17 11.21
CA ARG A 225 5.46 4.77 10.30
C ARG A 225 5.94 4.63 8.86
N GLY A 226 6.77 5.58 8.38
CA GLY A 226 7.37 5.53 7.05
C GLY A 226 8.28 4.32 6.87
N CYS A 227 9.13 4.00 7.86
CA CYS A 227 9.95 2.80 7.83
C CYS A 227 9.12 1.51 7.74
N LYS A 228 8.02 1.42 8.48
CA LYS A 228 7.12 0.26 8.45
C LYS A 228 6.42 0.13 7.09
N LYS A 229 5.85 1.23 6.57
CA LYS A 229 5.24 1.30 5.24
C LYS A 229 6.19 0.80 4.16
N ALA A 230 7.42 1.33 4.13
CA ALA A 230 8.45 0.93 3.17
C ALA A 230 8.87 -0.54 3.33
N ALA A 231 9.01 -1.03 4.58
CA ALA A 231 9.39 -2.41 4.85
C ALA A 231 8.35 -3.42 4.34
N GLU A 232 7.07 -3.15 4.56
CA GLU A 232 5.95 -3.96 4.06
C GLU A 232 5.96 -4.00 2.53
N PHE A 233 6.12 -2.84 1.89
CA PHE A 233 6.15 -2.71 0.44
C PHE A 233 7.35 -3.44 -0.20
N VAL A 234 8.55 -3.31 0.36
CA VAL A 234 9.75 -4.02 -0.14
C VAL A 234 9.59 -5.54 -0.02
N LYS A 235 9.00 -6.04 1.06
CA LYS A 235 8.71 -7.47 1.22
C LYS A 235 7.72 -7.99 0.16
N PHE A 236 6.70 -7.18 -0.17
CA PHE A 236 5.79 -7.50 -1.27
C PHE A 236 6.53 -7.57 -2.60
N CYS A 237 7.35 -6.57 -2.93
CA CYS A 237 8.14 -6.56 -4.16
C CYS A 237 9.06 -7.78 -4.25
N ASP A 238 9.74 -8.16 -3.16
CA ASP A 238 10.61 -9.33 -3.11
C ASP A 238 9.83 -10.64 -3.33
N ALA A 239 8.64 -10.77 -2.73
CA ALA A 239 7.82 -11.97 -2.89
C ALA A 239 7.34 -12.21 -4.32
N PHE A 240 7.23 -11.15 -5.12
CA PHE A 240 6.73 -11.20 -6.49
C PHE A 240 7.78 -10.83 -7.56
N ASP A 241 9.06 -10.92 -7.21
CA ASP A 241 10.20 -10.67 -8.11
C ASP A 241 10.17 -9.29 -8.79
N ILE A 242 9.65 -8.27 -8.10
CA ILE A 242 9.58 -6.89 -8.59
C ILE A 242 10.82 -6.12 -8.15
N PRO A 243 11.65 -5.58 -9.09
CA PRO A 243 12.80 -4.75 -8.75
C PRO A 243 12.40 -3.51 -7.95
N VAL A 244 13.30 -3.03 -7.07
CA VAL A 244 13.03 -1.86 -6.22
C VAL A 244 13.94 -0.69 -6.56
N LEU A 245 13.33 0.45 -6.89
CA LEU A 245 13.98 1.76 -7.01
C LEU A 245 13.74 2.57 -5.73
N THR A 246 14.82 3.04 -5.12
CA THR A 246 14.75 3.91 -3.94
C THR A 246 15.26 5.31 -4.28
N LEU A 247 14.47 6.35 -3.96
CA LEU A 247 14.90 7.74 -4.02
C LEU A 247 15.15 8.24 -2.59
N THR A 248 16.41 8.49 -2.25
CA THR A 248 16.81 8.89 -0.89
C THR A 248 16.97 10.40 -0.79
N ASN A 249 16.27 11.00 0.18
CA ASN A 249 16.41 12.39 0.60
C ASN A 249 16.16 12.48 2.11
N VAL A 250 17.12 12.01 2.91
CA VAL A 250 16.98 11.88 4.37
C VAL A 250 18.32 12.08 5.06
N LYS A 251 18.32 12.76 6.21
CA LYS A 251 19.52 13.07 7.00
C LYS A 251 19.56 12.43 8.40
N GLY A 252 18.60 11.56 8.71
CA GLY A 252 18.55 10.90 10.02
C GLY A 252 17.17 10.36 10.37
N TYR A 253 16.94 10.17 11.66
CA TYR A 253 15.70 9.64 12.20
C TYR A 253 14.88 10.70 12.91
N LYS A 254 13.54 10.56 12.91
CA LYS A 254 12.64 11.49 13.59
C LYS A 254 12.84 11.46 15.11
N ALA A 255 13.28 12.60 15.67
CA ALA A 255 13.68 12.74 17.07
C ALA A 255 12.52 13.27 17.94
N THR A 256 11.52 12.45 18.23
CA THR A 256 10.41 12.76 19.16
C THR A 256 10.20 11.62 20.14
N LYS A 257 9.63 11.91 21.34
CA LYS A 257 9.31 10.87 22.32
C LYS A 257 8.40 9.77 21.77
N CYS A 258 7.43 10.13 20.95
CA CYS A 258 6.52 9.18 20.31
C CYS A 258 7.25 8.33 19.26
N SER A 259 8.14 8.93 18.48
CA SER A 259 8.94 8.23 17.50
C SER A 259 9.92 7.26 18.16
N GLU A 260 10.61 7.70 19.22
CA GLU A 260 11.61 6.91 19.94
C GLU A 260 11.06 5.58 20.45
N ALA A 261 9.80 5.53 20.86
CA ALA A 261 9.16 4.29 21.34
C ALA A 261 9.14 3.14 20.31
N ASN A 262 9.17 3.48 19.01
CA ASN A 262 9.04 2.50 17.92
C ASN A 262 10.16 2.60 16.87
N MET A 263 10.98 3.64 16.89
CA MET A 263 11.93 3.94 15.81
C MET A 263 12.93 2.82 15.57
N ALA A 264 13.57 2.32 16.61
CA ALA A 264 14.58 1.26 16.50
C ALA A 264 13.99 -0.03 15.88
N ARG A 265 12.76 -0.40 16.27
CA ARG A 265 12.08 -1.57 15.71
C ARG A 265 11.72 -1.36 14.24
N SER A 266 11.12 -0.22 13.92
CA SER A 266 10.70 0.07 12.53
C SER A 266 11.89 0.23 11.59
N ALA A 267 12.99 0.83 12.06
CA ALA A 267 14.24 0.89 11.29
C ALA A 267 14.86 -0.50 11.08
N ALA A 268 14.80 -1.38 12.10
CA ALA A 268 15.26 -2.76 11.96
C ALA A 268 14.38 -3.56 10.98
N GLU A 269 13.06 -3.36 10.98
CA GLU A 269 12.14 -3.97 10.01
C GLU A 269 12.46 -3.54 8.57
N LEU A 270 12.71 -2.24 8.35
CA LEU A 270 13.11 -1.71 7.05
C LEU A 270 14.47 -2.27 6.61
N THR A 271 15.45 -2.27 7.52
CA THR A 271 16.79 -2.83 7.26
C THR A 271 16.70 -4.32 6.90
N ASN A 272 15.89 -5.09 7.66
CA ASN A 272 15.67 -6.50 7.38
C ASN A 272 15.04 -6.71 6.00
N ALA A 273 14.00 -5.94 5.64
CA ALA A 273 13.35 -6.02 4.34
C ALA A 273 14.34 -5.81 3.19
N TYR A 274 15.16 -4.75 3.26
CA TYR A 274 16.16 -4.47 2.20
C TYR A 274 17.29 -5.48 2.13
N ILE A 275 17.77 -6.00 3.27
CA ILE A 275 18.87 -6.98 3.29
C ILE A 275 18.37 -8.35 2.82
N SER A 276 17.18 -8.76 3.24
CA SER A 276 16.60 -10.06 2.88
C SER A 276 16.13 -10.12 1.44
N ALA A 277 15.72 -8.99 0.88
CA ALA A 277 15.21 -8.95 -0.50
C ALA A 277 16.28 -9.41 -1.51
N THR A 278 15.88 -10.32 -2.38
CA THR A 278 16.73 -10.94 -3.43
C THR A 278 16.61 -10.24 -4.77
N VAL A 279 15.55 -9.44 -4.96
CA VAL A 279 15.33 -8.65 -6.18
C VAL A 279 16.39 -7.58 -6.42
N PRO A 280 16.60 -7.15 -7.67
CA PRO A 280 17.46 -6.00 -7.97
C PRO A 280 17.01 -4.75 -7.20
N LYS A 281 17.96 -4.07 -6.57
CA LYS A 281 17.72 -2.84 -5.80
C LYS A 281 18.65 -1.74 -6.28
N VAL A 282 18.06 -0.60 -6.66
CA VAL A 282 18.80 0.59 -7.05
C VAL A 282 18.45 1.73 -6.10
N ASN A 283 19.44 2.37 -5.53
CA ASN A 283 19.25 3.56 -4.69
C ASN A 283 19.84 4.78 -5.38
N VAL A 284 19.03 5.83 -5.51
CA VAL A 284 19.43 7.13 -6.05
C VAL A 284 19.28 8.18 -4.95
N VAL A 285 20.36 8.86 -4.61
CA VAL A 285 20.34 9.98 -3.69
C VAL A 285 19.94 11.24 -4.46
N VAL A 286 18.73 11.74 -4.19
CA VAL A 286 18.16 12.92 -4.88
C VAL A 286 18.29 14.19 -4.05
N GLY A 287 18.88 14.10 -2.85
CA GLY A 287 19.08 15.22 -1.95
C GLY A 287 20.13 14.91 -0.88
N GLU A 288 19.69 14.89 0.38
CA GLU A 288 20.55 14.53 1.53
C GLU A 288 20.55 13.01 1.77
N ALA A 289 21.67 12.48 2.31
CA ALA A 289 21.82 11.10 2.77
C ALA A 289 22.81 10.99 3.92
#